data_7e07af95b3a38788668ed57e7f9d8653
#
_entry.id   7e07af95b3a38788668ed57e7f9d8653
#
_cell.length_a   1.000
_cell.length_b   1.000
_cell.length_c   1.000
_cell.angle_alpha   90.00
_cell.angle_beta   90.00
_cell.angle_gamma   90.00
#
_symmetry.space_group_name_H-M   'P 1'
#
loop_
_entity.id
_entity.type
_entity.pdbx_description
1 polymer ?
#
loop_
_entity_poly.entity_id
_entity_poly.type
_entity_poly.pdbx_seq_one_letter_code
_entity_poly.pdbx_strand_id
1 'polypeptide(L)'
;MEKGKVVMDGSMGGSDAVADLNPDDIESISMMTGPSAAALYGSAAANGVVLVNTKKGKKEKISLTVSNSTTFSKAYIMPEMQNRYGTSSGLFSWGDLTDKRYDPKDFFNTGSNIINSITLSTGSDKNQTYFSASTTNSDGILPNNSYNRYNFTACSASS
;
A
#
# COMPACT_ATOMS: atom_id res chain seq x y z
N MET A 1 -22.66 18.45 -4.65
CA MET A 1 -21.68 17.79 -3.76
C MET A 1 -20.97 16.71 -4.57
N GLU A 2 -19.70 16.90 -4.88
CA GLU A 2 -18.89 15.88 -5.57
C GLU A 2 -18.64 14.72 -4.61
N LYS A 3 -19.41 13.67 -4.73
CA LYS A 3 -19.20 12.41 -4.00
C LYS A 3 -18.00 11.68 -4.63
N GLY A 4 -16.96 11.45 -3.88
CA GLY A 4 -15.82 10.66 -4.29
C GLY A 4 -14.46 11.33 -4.08
N LYS A 5 -14.41 12.45 -3.38
CA LYS A 5 -13.18 13.18 -3.10
C LYS A 5 -12.77 12.94 -1.64
N VAL A 6 -11.67 12.26 -1.44
CA VAL A 6 -11.07 12.09 -0.12
C VAL A 6 -9.96 13.12 0.01
N VAL A 7 -10.08 13.99 1.02
CA VAL A 7 -9.06 14.98 1.37
C VAL A 7 -8.25 14.40 2.52
N MET A 8 -6.94 14.31 2.35
CA MET A 8 -6.04 13.82 3.38
C MET A 8 -5.17 14.94 3.91
N ASP A 9 -5.18 15.08 5.21
CA ASP A 9 -4.32 15.99 5.95
C ASP A 9 -3.02 15.26 6.32
N GLY A 10 -1.87 15.90 6.04
CA GLY A 10 -0.53 15.41 6.38
C GLY A 10 -0.17 15.60 7.86
N SER A 11 -1.11 15.40 8.78
CA SER A 11 -0.86 15.47 10.22
C SER A 11 0.04 14.32 10.68
N MET A 12 1.14 14.66 11.35
CA MET A 12 2.06 13.69 11.95
C MET A 12 1.32 12.86 13.01
N GLY A 13 1.04 11.58 12.70
CA GLY A 13 0.46 10.62 13.65
C GLY A 13 -0.86 9.97 13.23
N GLY A 14 -1.42 10.33 12.06
CA GLY A 14 -2.54 9.61 11.47
C GLY A 14 -2.06 8.37 10.70
N SER A 15 -2.84 7.30 10.70
CA SER A 15 -2.64 6.19 9.76
C SER A 15 -2.61 6.76 8.34
N ASP A 16 -1.70 6.26 7.50
CA ASP A 16 -1.61 6.66 6.10
C ASP A 16 -2.87 6.19 5.35
N ALA A 17 -3.89 7.04 5.36
CA ALA A 17 -5.19 6.72 4.79
C ALA A 17 -5.14 6.53 3.26
N VAL A 18 -4.06 6.98 2.59
CA VAL A 18 -3.81 6.66 1.17
C VAL A 18 -3.39 5.20 1.02
N ALA A 19 -2.61 4.69 1.98
CA ALA A 19 -2.19 3.30 2.00
C ALA A 19 -3.36 2.32 2.22
N ASP A 20 -4.44 2.78 2.84
CA ASP A 20 -5.64 1.97 3.08
C ASP A 20 -6.56 1.86 1.86
N LEU A 21 -6.36 2.69 0.85
CA LEU A 21 -7.15 2.62 -0.38
C LEU A 21 -6.64 1.49 -1.29
N ASN A 22 -7.60 0.85 -1.97
CA ASN A 22 -7.24 -0.08 -3.05
C ASN A 22 -6.76 0.72 -4.27
N PRO A 23 -5.53 0.51 -4.75
CA PRO A 23 -5.00 1.20 -5.93
C PRO A 23 -5.89 1.03 -7.17
N ASP A 24 -6.56 -0.12 -7.31
CA ASP A 24 -7.44 -0.42 -8.44
C ASP A 24 -8.70 0.45 -8.45
N ASP A 25 -9.11 1.03 -7.32
CA ASP A 25 -10.28 1.90 -7.20
C ASP A 25 -9.96 3.38 -7.46
N ILE A 26 -8.68 3.73 -7.61
CA ILE A 26 -8.24 5.10 -7.83
C ILE A 26 -8.33 5.45 -9.33
N GLU A 27 -9.00 6.55 -9.63
CA GLU A 27 -9.06 7.13 -10.97
C GLU A 27 -7.94 8.14 -11.19
N SER A 28 -7.75 9.05 -10.22
CA SER A 28 -6.71 10.07 -10.28
C SER A 28 -6.27 10.53 -8.89
N ILE A 29 -5.01 10.96 -8.80
CA ILE A 29 -4.44 11.59 -7.62
C ILE A 29 -3.95 12.97 -8.02
N SER A 30 -4.35 14.00 -7.25
CA SER A 30 -3.88 15.38 -7.43
C SER A 30 -3.29 15.88 -6.13
N MET A 31 -2.12 16.49 -6.21
CA MET A 31 -1.46 17.11 -5.07
C MET A 31 -1.56 18.63 -5.18
N MET A 32 -2.02 19.27 -4.11
CA MET A 32 -2.04 20.72 -3.98
C MET A 32 -1.16 21.11 -2.80
N THR A 33 -0.30 22.09 -3.01
CA THR A 33 0.65 22.57 -1.99
C THR A 33 0.49 24.04 -1.71
N GLY A 34 0.86 24.46 -0.50
CA GLY A 34 0.95 25.85 -0.09
C GLY A 34 -0.38 26.60 -0.01
N PRO A 35 -0.38 27.91 -0.26
CA PRO A 35 -1.53 28.79 -0.05
C PRO A 35 -2.79 28.40 -0.82
N SER A 36 -2.65 27.78 -2.00
CA SER A 36 -3.78 27.35 -2.82
C SER A 36 -4.57 26.21 -2.16
N ALA A 37 -3.89 25.31 -1.47
CA ALA A 37 -4.54 24.25 -0.70
C ALA A 37 -5.30 24.83 0.50
N ALA A 38 -4.67 25.77 1.24
CA ALA A 38 -5.28 26.44 2.39
C ALA A 38 -6.49 27.28 2.00
N ALA A 39 -6.47 27.92 0.85
CA ALA A 39 -7.60 28.74 0.35
C ALA A 39 -8.84 27.91 0.04
N LEU A 40 -8.66 26.65 -0.43
CA LEU A 40 -9.77 25.78 -0.81
C LEU A 40 -10.26 24.86 0.32
N TYR A 41 -9.37 24.43 1.21
CA TYR A 41 -9.65 23.40 2.21
C TYR A 41 -9.40 23.86 3.65
N GLY A 42 -9.05 25.14 3.85
CA GLY A 42 -8.86 25.73 5.17
C GLY A 42 -7.44 25.54 5.73
N SER A 43 -7.25 26.00 6.97
CA SER A 43 -5.93 26.02 7.63
C SER A 43 -5.29 24.64 7.83
N ALA A 44 -6.08 23.59 7.95
CA ALA A 44 -5.59 22.22 8.04
C ALA A 44 -4.80 21.78 6.79
N ALA A 45 -5.11 22.38 5.65
CA ALA A 45 -4.46 22.11 4.38
C ALA A 45 -3.22 22.98 4.10
N ALA A 46 -2.74 23.77 5.07
CA ALA A 46 -1.60 24.68 4.88
C ALA A 46 -0.29 23.96 4.47
N ASN A 47 -0.11 22.74 4.92
CA ASN A 47 1.04 21.90 4.58
C ASN A 47 0.86 21.10 3.28
N GLY A 48 -0.28 21.23 2.64
CA GLY A 48 -0.63 20.52 1.40
C GLY A 48 -1.79 19.54 1.57
N VAL A 49 -2.36 19.16 0.44
CA VAL A 49 -3.50 18.23 0.35
C VAL A 49 -3.28 17.27 -0.79
N VAL A 50 -3.54 15.99 -0.54
CA VAL A 50 -3.64 14.96 -1.56
C VAL A 50 -5.11 14.67 -1.84
N LEU A 51 -5.55 14.94 -3.07
CA LEU A 51 -6.90 14.67 -3.52
C LEU A 51 -6.92 13.36 -4.27
N VAL A 52 -7.66 12.38 -3.74
CA VAL A 52 -7.85 11.09 -4.39
C VAL A 52 -9.26 11.02 -4.97
N ASN A 53 -9.36 10.89 -6.28
CA ASN A 53 -10.62 10.63 -6.95
C ASN A 53 -10.74 9.13 -7.18
N THR A 54 -11.83 8.54 -6.72
CA THR A 54 -12.13 7.13 -6.95
C THR A 54 -12.92 6.92 -8.22
N LYS A 55 -12.76 5.77 -8.84
CA LYS A 55 -13.52 5.35 -10.03
C LYS A 55 -15.01 5.38 -9.76
N LYS A 56 -15.77 5.84 -10.75
CA LYS A 56 -17.24 5.85 -10.75
C LYS A 56 -17.76 4.79 -11.71
N GLY A 57 -19.02 4.41 -11.55
CA GLY A 57 -19.71 3.56 -12.51
C GLY A 57 -19.70 4.19 -13.92
N LYS A 58 -19.40 3.39 -14.94
CA LYS A 58 -19.46 3.86 -16.33
C LYS A 58 -20.89 3.73 -16.87
N LYS A 59 -21.30 4.72 -17.67
CA LYS A 59 -22.58 4.66 -18.41
C LYS A 59 -22.55 3.50 -19.39
N GLU A 60 -23.69 2.86 -19.59
CA GLU A 60 -24.07 2.00 -20.72
C GLU A 60 -23.68 0.52 -20.68
N LYS A 61 -22.73 0.03 -19.86
CA LYS A 61 -22.42 -1.41 -19.86
C LYS A 61 -22.08 -1.93 -18.48
N ILE A 62 -22.58 -3.13 -18.20
CA ILE A 62 -22.09 -3.91 -17.06
C ILE A 62 -20.65 -4.32 -17.39
N SER A 63 -19.70 -3.88 -16.56
CA SER A 63 -18.30 -4.24 -16.67
C SER A 63 -17.85 -4.95 -15.41
N LEU A 64 -17.39 -6.18 -15.56
CA LEU A 64 -16.75 -6.97 -14.50
C LEU A 64 -15.26 -7.04 -14.81
N THR A 65 -14.46 -6.56 -13.89
CA THR A 65 -12.99 -6.64 -13.99
C THR A 65 -12.48 -7.46 -12.81
N VAL A 66 -11.64 -8.44 -13.11
CA VAL A 66 -10.92 -9.23 -12.10
C VAL A 66 -9.45 -9.00 -12.32
N SER A 67 -8.72 -8.57 -11.30
CA SER A 67 -7.28 -8.40 -11.37
C SER A 67 -6.56 -9.17 -10.25
N ASN A 68 -5.38 -9.65 -10.57
CA ASN A 68 -4.46 -10.29 -9.64
C ASN A 68 -3.07 -9.67 -9.85
N SER A 69 -2.44 -9.28 -8.77
CA SER A 69 -1.05 -8.82 -8.75
C SER A 69 -0.29 -9.61 -7.71
N THR A 70 0.74 -10.32 -8.16
CA THR A 70 1.60 -11.12 -7.28
C THR A 70 3.03 -10.64 -7.39
N THR A 71 3.62 -10.26 -6.27
CA THR A 71 5.00 -9.76 -6.18
C THR A 71 5.78 -10.60 -5.19
N PHE A 72 6.99 -11.01 -5.57
CA PHE A 72 7.95 -11.69 -4.69
C PHE A 72 9.14 -10.78 -4.42
N SER A 73 9.56 -10.74 -3.17
CA SER A 73 10.67 -9.92 -2.71
C SER A 73 11.71 -10.78 -2.00
N LYS A 74 12.98 -10.55 -2.32
CA LYS A 74 14.12 -11.20 -1.67
C LYS A 74 15.17 -10.19 -1.28
N ALA A 75 15.83 -10.42 -0.16
CA ALA A 75 17.02 -9.67 0.19
C ALA A 75 18.14 -9.96 -0.83
N TYR A 76 18.60 -8.92 -1.53
CA TYR A 76 19.56 -9.06 -2.63
C TYR A 76 20.99 -8.74 -2.21
N ILE A 77 21.20 -7.61 -1.55
CA ILE A 77 22.53 -7.16 -1.12
C ILE A 77 22.64 -7.31 0.38
N MET A 78 23.61 -8.09 0.84
CA MET A 78 23.92 -8.29 2.25
C MET A 78 25.37 -7.95 2.51
N PRO A 79 25.69 -7.42 3.70
CA PRO A 79 27.08 -7.23 4.10
C PRO A 79 27.77 -8.60 4.20
N GLU A 80 28.98 -8.67 3.67
CA GLU A 80 29.85 -9.83 3.86
C GLU A 80 30.35 -9.82 5.31
N MET A 81 30.08 -10.91 6.02
CA MET A 81 30.53 -11.09 7.39
C MET A 81 31.69 -12.06 7.44
N GLN A 82 32.65 -11.77 8.31
CA GLN A 82 33.74 -12.72 8.59
C GLN A 82 33.16 -13.92 9.37
N ASN A 83 33.52 -15.13 8.97
CA ASN A 83 33.04 -16.39 9.55
C ASN A 83 34.21 -17.29 10.01
N ARG A 84 35.42 -16.73 10.19
CA ARG A 84 36.62 -17.48 10.54
C ARG A 84 36.96 -17.41 12.01
N TYR A 85 36.65 -16.31 12.65
CA TYR A 85 36.94 -16.07 14.07
C TYR A 85 35.64 -15.87 14.85
N GLY A 86 35.57 -16.46 16.03
CA GLY A 86 34.49 -16.26 16.96
C GLY A 86 34.59 -14.92 17.70
N THR A 87 33.72 -14.75 18.70
CA THR A 87 33.77 -13.57 19.57
C THR A 87 34.73 -13.76 20.73
N SER A 88 35.53 -12.74 21.04
CA SER A 88 36.43 -12.74 22.20
C SER A 88 35.72 -12.27 23.48
N SER A 89 34.73 -11.36 23.39
CA SER A 89 34.07 -10.77 24.56
C SER A 89 32.58 -10.43 24.33
N GLY A 90 31.94 -11.11 23.38
CA GLY A 90 30.54 -10.84 23.03
C GLY A 90 30.32 -9.64 22.11
N LEU A 91 31.25 -8.68 22.06
CA LEU A 91 31.18 -7.48 21.23
C LEU A 91 32.18 -7.45 20.07
N PHE A 92 33.27 -8.21 20.16
CA PHE A 92 34.36 -8.21 19.17
C PHE A 92 34.49 -9.59 18.53
N SER A 93 34.63 -9.64 17.22
CA SER A 93 34.70 -10.87 16.43
C SER A 93 36.10 -11.41 16.18
N TRP A 94 37.09 -11.05 16.96
CA TRP A 94 38.51 -11.49 16.78
C TRP A 94 38.94 -12.42 17.92
N GLY A 95 38.10 -13.45 18.21
CA GLY A 95 38.42 -14.49 19.16
C GLY A 95 39.08 -15.71 18.53
N ASP A 96 38.86 -16.89 19.10
CA ASP A 96 39.42 -18.14 18.61
C ASP A 96 38.81 -18.54 17.25
N LEU A 97 39.55 -19.38 16.51
CA LEU A 97 39.06 -19.97 15.26
C LEU A 97 37.79 -20.76 15.52
N THR A 98 36.77 -20.54 14.68
CA THR A 98 35.48 -21.23 14.78
C THR A 98 35.09 -21.83 13.43
N ASP A 99 34.43 -22.99 13.49
CA ASP A 99 33.81 -23.61 12.32
C ASP A 99 32.35 -23.18 12.11
N LYS A 100 31.80 -22.39 13.03
CA LYS A 100 30.43 -21.87 12.94
C LYS A 100 30.38 -20.78 11.88
N ARG A 101 29.56 -21.00 10.88
CA ARG A 101 29.30 -20.02 9.82
C ARG A 101 27.94 -19.37 10.06
N TYR A 102 27.87 -18.07 9.87
CA TYR A 102 26.65 -17.28 9.88
C TYR A 102 26.50 -16.58 8.54
N ASP A 103 25.41 -16.85 7.83
CA ASP A 103 25.03 -16.10 6.64
C ASP A 103 23.81 -15.23 7.01
N PRO A 104 23.93 -13.89 6.93
CA PRO A 104 22.80 -12.99 7.18
C PRO A 104 21.57 -13.29 6.31
N LYS A 105 21.76 -13.94 5.16
CA LYS A 105 20.66 -14.32 4.26
C LYS A 105 19.72 -15.37 4.88
N ASP A 106 20.24 -16.22 5.77
CA ASP A 106 19.45 -17.26 6.41
C ASP A 106 18.37 -16.71 7.36
N PHE A 107 18.54 -15.46 7.78
CA PHE A 107 17.56 -14.75 8.61
C PHE A 107 16.34 -14.28 7.82
N PHE A 108 16.50 -14.04 6.51
CA PHE A 108 15.46 -13.43 5.69
C PHE A 108 14.67 -14.49 4.92
N ASN A 109 13.36 -14.35 4.95
CA ASN A 109 12.44 -15.14 4.14
C ASN A 109 12.28 -14.52 2.74
N THR A 110 11.68 -15.27 1.85
CA THR A 110 11.13 -14.70 0.61
C THR A 110 9.80 -14.06 0.95
N GLY A 111 9.70 -12.75 0.81
CA GLY A 111 8.45 -12.03 0.96
C GLY A 111 7.54 -12.26 -0.24
N SER A 112 6.23 -12.28 -0.01
CA SER A 112 5.20 -12.33 -1.05
C SER A 112 4.15 -11.26 -0.80
N ASN A 113 3.64 -10.64 -1.87
CA ASN A 113 2.52 -9.74 -1.79
C ASN A 113 1.52 -10.10 -2.90
N ILE A 114 0.34 -10.57 -2.51
CA ILE A 114 -0.71 -11.03 -3.39
C ILE A 114 -1.92 -10.13 -3.21
N ILE A 115 -2.26 -9.41 -4.27
CA ILE A 115 -3.43 -8.54 -4.33
C ILE A 115 -4.41 -9.13 -5.32
N ASN A 116 -5.62 -9.42 -4.87
CA ASN A 116 -6.73 -9.82 -5.73
C ASN A 116 -7.81 -8.76 -5.64
N SER A 117 -8.36 -8.34 -6.78
CA SER A 117 -9.48 -7.42 -6.80
C SER A 117 -10.55 -7.82 -7.82
N ILE A 118 -11.80 -7.57 -7.45
CA ILE A 118 -12.97 -7.76 -8.30
C ILE A 118 -13.72 -6.44 -8.30
N THR A 119 -13.98 -5.91 -9.47
CA THR A 119 -14.67 -4.65 -9.66
C THR A 119 -15.87 -4.85 -10.58
N LEU A 120 -17.03 -4.45 -10.12
CA LEU A 120 -18.28 -4.42 -10.90
C LEU A 120 -18.70 -2.96 -11.10
N SER A 121 -18.81 -2.56 -12.35
CA SER A 121 -19.29 -1.23 -12.75
C SER A 121 -20.51 -1.37 -13.64
N THR A 122 -21.57 -0.69 -13.27
CA THR A 122 -22.80 -0.63 -14.07
C THR A 122 -23.39 0.76 -14.01
N GLY A 123 -24.10 1.18 -15.04
CA GLY A 123 -24.72 2.49 -15.03
C GLY A 123 -25.73 2.68 -16.15
N SER A 124 -26.77 3.48 -15.85
CA SER A 124 -27.68 4.08 -16.81
C SER A 124 -27.49 5.60 -16.79
N ASP A 125 -28.24 6.32 -17.66
CA ASP A 125 -28.17 7.79 -17.68
C ASP A 125 -28.57 8.44 -16.35
N LYS A 126 -29.35 7.76 -15.52
CA LYS A 126 -29.84 8.28 -14.25
C LYS A 126 -29.14 7.71 -13.03
N ASN A 127 -28.60 6.49 -13.13
CA ASN A 127 -27.97 5.81 -11.99
C ASN A 127 -26.66 5.15 -12.40
N GLN A 128 -25.62 5.40 -11.64
CA GLN A 128 -24.31 4.75 -11.81
C GLN A 128 -23.97 4.04 -10.52
N THR A 129 -23.61 2.76 -10.62
CA THR A 129 -23.21 1.94 -9.46
C THR A 129 -21.83 1.36 -9.71
N TYR A 130 -20.98 1.46 -8.71
CA TYR A 130 -19.66 0.90 -8.69
C TYR A 130 -19.51 0.08 -7.40
N PHE A 131 -19.07 -1.15 -7.56
CA PHE A 131 -18.77 -2.04 -6.45
C PHE A 131 -17.39 -2.64 -6.65
N SER A 132 -16.54 -2.63 -5.63
CA SER A 132 -15.27 -3.34 -5.64
C SER A 132 -15.06 -4.11 -4.34
N ALA A 133 -14.36 -5.23 -4.47
CA ALA A 133 -13.86 -6.02 -3.36
C ALA A 133 -12.41 -6.39 -3.64
N SER A 134 -11.52 -6.16 -2.67
CA SER A 134 -10.11 -6.56 -2.81
C SER A 134 -9.57 -7.20 -1.55
N THR A 135 -8.63 -8.11 -1.76
CA THR A 135 -7.86 -8.74 -0.71
C THR A 135 -6.38 -8.51 -0.95
N THR A 136 -5.65 -8.15 0.08
CA THR A 136 -4.19 -8.03 0.07
C THR A 136 -3.64 -8.96 1.13
N ASN A 137 -2.81 -9.92 0.71
CA ASN A 137 -2.08 -10.82 1.58
C ASN A 137 -0.59 -10.54 1.36
N SER A 138 0.09 -10.10 2.39
CA SER A 138 1.51 -9.74 2.32
C SER A 138 2.28 -10.42 3.43
N ASP A 139 3.29 -11.20 3.03
CA ASP A 139 4.31 -11.75 3.91
C ASP A 139 5.61 -11.00 3.67
N GLY A 140 6.16 -10.43 4.73
CA GLY A 140 7.40 -9.67 4.66
C GLY A 140 8.63 -10.54 4.50
N ILE A 141 9.76 -9.93 4.13
CA ILE A 141 11.06 -10.60 4.10
C ILE A 141 11.61 -10.89 5.50
N LEU A 142 11.10 -10.19 6.53
CA LEU A 142 11.44 -10.45 7.92
C LEU A 142 10.55 -11.56 8.48
N PRO A 143 11.09 -12.48 9.30
CA PRO A 143 10.30 -13.49 9.99
C PRO A 143 9.17 -12.86 10.84
N ASN A 144 8.01 -13.52 10.89
CA ASN A 144 6.84 -13.09 11.66
C ASN A 144 6.25 -11.72 11.27
N ASN A 145 6.49 -11.27 10.04
CA ASN A 145 5.89 -10.06 9.51
C ASN A 145 4.89 -10.44 8.42
N SER A 146 3.61 -10.49 8.76
CA SER A 146 2.51 -10.72 7.82
C SER A 146 1.43 -9.67 7.98
N TYR A 147 0.78 -9.35 6.87
CA TYR A 147 -0.27 -8.35 6.81
C TYR A 147 -1.39 -8.80 5.87
N ASN A 148 -2.62 -8.77 6.36
CA ASN A 148 -3.80 -9.09 5.58
C ASN A 148 -4.79 -7.93 5.62
N ARG A 149 -5.29 -7.53 4.45
CA ARG A 149 -6.27 -6.46 4.32
C ARG A 149 -7.41 -6.88 3.39
N TYR A 150 -8.61 -6.49 3.77
CA TYR A 150 -9.83 -6.71 3.00
C TYR A 150 -10.52 -5.37 2.81
N ASN A 151 -10.71 -4.96 1.57
CA ASN A 151 -11.38 -3.71 1.23
C ASN A 151 -12.69 -4.01 0.48
N PHE A 152 -13.74 -3.29 0.85
CA PHE A 152 -15.02 -3.30 0.16
C PHE A 152 -15.46 -1.87 -0.10
N THR A 153 -15.70 -1.55 -1.35
CA THR A 153 -16.12 -0.23 -1.77
C THR A 153 -17.42 -0.34 -2.54
N ALA A 154 -18.41 0.45 -2.16
CA ALA A 154 -19.68 0.55 -2.89
C ALA A 154 -20.02 2.03 -3.07
N CYS A 155 -20.17 2.46 -4.32
CA CYS A 155 -20.54 3.81 -4.68
C CYS A 155 -21.76 3.76 -5.60
N SER A 156 -22.78 4.57 -5.28
CA SER A 156 -23.93 4.79 -6.15
C SER A 156 -24.12 6.29 -6.32
N ALA A 157 -24.28 6.72 -7.56
CA ALA A 157 -24.59 8.10 -7.90
C ALA A 157 -25.88 8.13 -8.73
N SER A 158 -26.83 8.94 -8.31
CA SER A 158 -28.04 9.27 -9.08
C SER A 158 -28.01 10.73 -9.48
N SER A 159 -28.35 11.01 -10.73
CA SER A 159 -28.48 12.34 -11.29
C SER A 159 -29.95 12.75 -11.41
#